data_5ed13d70858f9e1b11874e321a2aa296
#
_entry.id   5ed13d70858f9e1b11874e321a2aa296
#
_cell.length_a   1.000
_cell.length_b   1.000
_cell.length_c   1.000
_cell.angle_alpha   90.00
_cell.angle_beta   90.00
_cell.angle_gamma   90.00
#
_symmetry.space_group_name_H-M   'P 1'
#
loop_
_entity.id
_entity.type
_entity.pdbx_description
1 polymer ?
#
loop_
_entity_poly.entity_id
_entity_poly.type
_entity_poly.pdbx_seq_one_letter_code
_entity_poly.pdbx_strand_id
1 'polypeptide(L)'
;MASPNSTSYPHSPSSRLTGIAVLVATMLFALTLSGCKVSYGFNGSSIDYNKTKTITINDFPIRSSYVWGPMGPMFNTALKDEFANHTRLQQVKRNVDLQIEGEITQYSQRNKSVSSEGYAAQTELSITVNVRFTNRVNHDEDFERQFTATASYETTRSLVSVQQELVQQMVNDLAEQIFNATVANW
;
A
#
# COMPACT_ATOMS: atom_id res chain seq x y z
N MET A 1 26.03 21.74 92.50
CA MET A 1 24.57 21.66 92.40
C MET A 1 24.15 22.12 91.06
N ALA A 2 23.91 21.24 90.14
CA ALA A 2 23.52 21.56 88.79
C ALA A 2 22.45 20.53 88.32
N SER A 3 21.30 21.07 87.99
CA SER A 3 20.15 20.31 87.46
C SER A 3 20.33 19.89 86.03
N PRO A 4 19.92 18.69 85.61
CA PRO A 4 20.03 18.27 84.23
C PRO A 4 18.83 18.74 83.43
N ASN A 5 19.12 19.18 82.22
CA ASN A 5 18.24 19.69 81.17
C ASN A 5 17.58 18.55 80.42
N SER A 6 16.29 18.49 80.36
CA SER A 6 15.49 17.50 79.58
C SER A 6 15.22 18.04 78.23
N THR A 7 15.87 17.43 77.23
CA THR A 7 15.59 17.69 75.79
C THR A 7 14.44 16.82 75.31
N SER A 8 13.33 17.42 75.02
CA SER A 8 12.19 16.82 74.37
C SER A 8 12.39 16.85 72.84
N TYR A 9 12.38 15.66 72.14
CA TYR A 9 12.39 15.53 70.70
C TYR A 9 10.97 15.75 70.16
N PRO A 10 10.79 16.56 69.12
CA PRO A 10 9.51 16.67 68.45
C PRO A 10 9.26 15.48 67.51
N HIS A 11 8.17 14.75 67.74
CA HIS A 11 7.65 13.77 66.82
C HIS A 11 7.10 14.51 65.58
N SER A 12 7.76 14.29 64.42
CA SER A 12 7.33 14.78 63.09
C SER A 12 6.23 13.88 62.54
N PRO A 13 5.01 14.39 62.26
CA PRO A 13 3.92 13.61 61.63
C PRO A 13 4.02 13.52 60.11
N SER A 14 5.13 13.97 59.49
CA SER A 14 5.27 14.11 58.06
C SER A 14 5.59 12.81 57.27
N SER A 15 6.08 11.76 57.95
CA SER A 15 6.51 10.53 57.28
C SER A 15 5.37 9.65 56.74
N ARG A 16 4.18 9.72 57.33
CA ARG A 16 3.02 8.94 56.84
C ARG A 16 2.32 9.58 55.65
N LEU A 17 2.27 10.89 55.57
CA LEU A 17 1.70 11.63 54.43
C LEU A 17 2.57 11.49 53.18
N THR A 18 3.91 11.51 53.34
CA THR A 18 4.82 11.28 52.18
C THR A 18 4.75 9.85 51.69
N GLY A 19 4.56 8.85 52.55
CA GLY A 19 4.38 7.46 52.16
C GLY A 19 3.09 7.26 51.33
N ILE A 20 1.98 7.86 51.75
CA ILE A 20 0.71 7.78 51.01
C ILE A 20 0.79 8.52 49.68
N ALA A 21 1.44 9.68 49.61
CA ALA A 21 1.62 10.43 48.35
C ALA A 21 2.45 9.66 47.34
N VAL A 22 3.52 8.98 47.77
CA VAL A 22 4.34 8.12 46.89
C VAL A 22 3.55 6.90 46.38
N LEU A 23 2.74 6.27 47.23
CA LEU A 23 1.90 5.13 46.86
C LEU A 23 0.82 5.51 45.83
N VAL A 24 0.19 6.67 45.98
CA VAL A 24 -0.79 7.20 45.02
C VAL A 24 -0.11 7.58 43.70
N ALA A 25 1.06 8.18 43.73
CA ALA A 25 1.82 8.53 42.54
C ALA A 25 2.27 7.29 41.74
N THR A 26 2.72 6.22 42.42
CA THR A 26 3.08 4.96 41.75
C THR A 26 1.86 4.23 41.18
N MET A 27 0.71 4.31 41.86
CA MET A 27 -0.54 3.72 41.36
C MET A 27 -1.09 4.49 40.15
N LEU A 28 -0.99 5.83 40.11
CA LEU A 28 -1.33 6.62 38.92
C LEU A 28 -0.39 6.36 37.77
N PHE A 29 0.91 6.19 37.99
CA PHE A 29 1.89 5.88 36.96
C PHE A 29 1.68 4.48 36.34
N ALA A 30 1.23 3.51 37.13
CA ALA A 30 0.89 2.17 36.65
C ALA A 30 -0.36 2.16 35.75
N LEU A 31 -1.31 3.07 35.94
CA LEU A 31 -2.52 3.20 35.10
C LEU A 31 -2.23 3.81 33.71
N THR A 32 -1.14 4.58 33.57
CA THR A 32 -0.78 5.16 32.24
C THR A 32 -0.08 4.19 31.30
N LEU A 33 0.33 3.01 31.78
CA LEU A 33 0.96 1.94 31.00
C LEU A 33 -0.03 0.97 30.34
N SER A 34 -1.34 1.23 30.45
CA SER A 34 -2.36 0.53 29.66
C SER A 34 -2.26 1.01 28.21
N GLY A 35 -1.14 0.70 27.56
CA GLY A 35 -0.93 0.94 26.14
C GLY A 35 -2.05 0.26 25.36
N CYS A 36 -2.94 1.05 24.74
CA CYS A 36 -3.82 0.56 23.70
C CYS A 36 -2.95 -0.23 22.70
N LYS A 37 -3.09 -1.53 22.67
CA LYS A 37 -2.64 -2.33 21.53
C LYS A 37 -3.51 -1.92 20.35
N VAL A 38 -3.08 -0.89 19.62
CA VAL A 38 -3.59 -0.62 18.29
C VAL A 38 -3.05 -1.75 17.43
N SER A 39 -3.85 -2.80 17.29
CA SER A 39 -3.60 -3.85 16.30
C SER A 39 -3.94 -3.25 14.95
N TYR A 40 -2.95 -2.74 14.23
CA TYR A 40 -3.04 -2.52 12.79
C TYR A 40 -3.08 -3.90 12.13
N GLY A 41 -4.25 -4.49 12.09
CA GLY A 41 -4.51 -5.58 11.18
C GLY A 41 -4.51 -4.98 9.78
N PHE A 42 -3.40 -5.09 9.05
CA PHE A 42 -3.39 -4.97 7.60
C PHE A 42 -4.16 -6.17 7.03
N ASN A 43 -5.47 -6.18 7.21
CA ASN A 43 -6.35 -6.99 6.39
C ASN A 43 -6.53 -6.22 5.09
N GLY A 44 -5.59 -6.42 4.18
CA GLY A 44 -5.44 -5.68 2.92
C GLY A 44 -6.53 -5.90 1.88
N SER A 45 -7.77 -6.08 2.25
CA SER A 45 -8.89 -5.96 1.34
C SER A 45 -10.15 -5.57 2.11
N SER A 46 -10.88 -4.57 1.61
CA SER A 46 -12.21 -4.19 2.11
C SER A 46 -13.31 -5.17 1.66
N ILE A 47 -12.95 -6.30 1.05
CA ILE A 47 -13.89 -7.29 0.49
C ILE A 47 -14.65 -7.98 1.61
N ASP A 48 -15.97 -7.90 1.58
CA ASP A 48 -16.85 -8.77 2.37
C ASP A 48 -16.92 -10.17 1.71
N TYR A 49 -16.05 -11.09 2.12
CA TYR A 49 -15.97 -12.46 1.58
C TYR A 49 -17.24 -13.31 1.84
N ASN A 50 -18.21 -12.84 2.63
CA ASN A 50 -19.49 -13.50 2.75
C ASN A 50 -20.37 -13.26 1.52
N LYS A 51 -20.21 -12.09 0.87
CA LYS A 51 -20.98 -11.65 -0.29
C LYS A 51 -20.21 -11.78 -1.60
N THR A 52 -18.89 -11.51 -1.58
CA THR A 52 -18.02 -11.42 -2.76
C THR A 52 -16.98 -12.51 -2.71
N LYS A 53 -17.10 -13.51 -3.58
CA LYS A 53 -16.27 -14.73 -3.56
C LYS A 53 -15.50 -14.96 -4.85
N THR A 54 -15.96 -14.39 -5.95
CA THR A 54 -15.47 -14.70 -7.28
C THR A 54 -15.06 -13.46 -8.06
N ILE A 55 -14.03 -13.62 -8.89
CA ILE A 55 -13.52 -12.56 -9.77
C ILE A 55 -13.21 -13.12 -11.16
N THR A 56 -13.44 -12.32 -12.18
CA THR A 56 -12.90 -12.50 -13.53
C THR A 56 -11.95 -11.35 -13.84
N ILE A 57 -10.76 -11.69 -14.29
CA ILE A 57 -9.78 -10.74 -14.83
C ILE A 57 -9.59 -11.13 -16.30
N ASN A 58 -10.14 -10.30 -17.19
CA ASN A 58 -10.00 -10.50 -18.63
C ASN A 58 -8.59 -10.12 -19.10
N ASP A 59 -8.12 -10.74 -20.17
CA ASP A 59 -6.85 -10.37 -20.75
C ASP A 59 -6.95 -8.97 -21.41
N PHE A 60 -5.95 -8.14 -21.15
CA PHE A 60 -5.84 -6.78 -21.66
C PHE A 60 -5.12 -6.80 -23.02
N PRO A 61 -5.82 -6.52 -24.12
CA PRO A 61 -5.18 -6.38 -25.42
C PRO A 61 -4.33 -5.09 -25.47
N ILE A 62 -3.25 -5.14 -26.27
CA ILE A 62 -2.44 -3.95 -26.52
C ILE A 62 -3.10 -3.18 -27.69
N ARG A 63 -3.46 -1.92 -27.44
CA ARG A 63 -4.03 -0.97 -28.42
C ARG A 63 -3.13 0.23 -28.68
N SER A 64 -1.95 0.24 -28.08
CA SER A 64 -0.96 1.29 -28.30
C SER A 64 -0.37 1.26 -29.72
N SER A 65 0.06 2.41 -30.23
CA SER A 65 0.69 2.53 -31.55
C SER A 65 2.02 1.78 -31.63
N TYR A 66 2.76 1.71 -30.54
CA TYR A 66 3.97 0.89 -30.42
C TYR A 66 3.66 -0.36 -29.60
N VAL A 67 4.06 -1.51 -30.11
CA VAL A 67 3.79 -2.81 -29.50
C VAL A 67 5.11 -3.53 -29.20
N TRP A 68 5.30 -3.91 -27.95
CA TRP A 68 6.32 -4.86 -27.55
C TRP A 68 5.59 -6.14 -27.08
N GLY A 69 5.71 -7.20 -27.90
CA GLY A 69 4.90 -8.42 -27.76
C GLY A 69 4.83 -9.03 -26.36
N PRO A 70 5.96 -9.15 -25.61
CA PRO A 70 5.96 -9.72 -24.27
C PRO A 70 5.17 -8.93 -23.21
N MET A 71 4.92 -7.62 -23.41
CA MET A 71 4.27 -6.75 -22.42
C MET A 71 2.86 -7.23 -22.04
N GLY A 72 2.05 -7.62 -23.01
CA GLY A 72 0.67 -8.08 -22.75
C GLY A 72 0.62 -9.30 -21.84
N PRO A 73 1.27 -10.41 -22.16
CA PRO A 73 1.37 -11.57 -21.27
C PRO A 73 1.95 -11.23 -19.88
N MET A 74 3.00 -10.39 -19.81
CA MET A 74 3.60 -9.98 -18.54
C MET A 74 2.59 -9.23 -17.67
N PHE A 75 1.88 -8.25 -18.23
CA PHE A 75 0.87 -7.49 -17.52
C PHE A 75 -0.29 -8.37 -17.03
N ASN A 76 -0.83 -9.22 -17.94
CA ASN A 76 -1.95 -10.09 -17.60
C ASN A 76 -1.58 -11.09 -16.51
N THR A 77 -0.35 -11.60 -16.50
CA THR A 77 0.15 -12.49 -15.45
C THR A 77 0.31 -11.73 -14.14
N ALA A 78 1.00 -10.58 -14.13
CA ALA A 78 1.21 -9.78 -12.94
C ALA A 78 -0.12 -9.37 -12.27
N LEU A 79 -1.11 -8.94 -13.08
CA LEU A 79 -2.42 -8.56 -12.55
C LEU A 79 -3.16 -9.75 -11.91
N LYS A 80 -3.17 -10.91 -12.57
CA LYS A 80 -3.82 -12.11 -12.02
C LYS A 80 -3.13 -12.63 -10.76
N ASP A 81 -1.80 -12.60 -10.74
CA ASP A 81 -1.00 -13.02 -9.59
C ASP A 81 -1.20 -12.09 -8.39
N GLU A 82 -1.34 -10.78 -8.62
CA GLU A 82 -1.60 -9.81 -7.57
C GLU A 82 -2.89 -10.15 -6.81
N PHE A 83 -3.98 -10.44 -7.54
CA PHE A 83 -5.25 -10.83 -6.92
C PHE A 83 -5.21 -12.24 -6.30
N ALA A 84 -4.52 -13.18 -6.92
CA ALA A 84 -4.41 -14.55 -6.40
C ALA A 84 -3.61 -14.60 -5.09
N ASN A 85 -2.57 -13.79 -4.95
CA ASN A 85 -1.69 -13.79 -3.79
C ASN A 85 -2.26 -12.97 -2.62
N HIS A 86 -3.03 -11.91 -2.90
CA HIS A 86 -3.49 -10.95 -1.88
C HIS A 86 -4.97 -11.03 -1.55
N THR A 87 -5.74 -11.92 -2.21
CA THR A 87 -7.16 -12.15 -1.90
C THR A 87 -7.50 -13.63 -1.76
N ARG A 88 -8.71 -13.90 -1.24
CA ARG A 88 -9.31 -15.24 -1.23
C ARG A 88 -10.32 -15.42 -2.37
N LEU A 89 -10.34 -14.50 -3.34
CA LEU A 89 -11.26 -14.57 -4.46
C LEU A 89 -10.92 -15.72 -5.38
N GLN A 90 -11.93 -16.46 -5.79
CA GLN A 90 -11.77 -17.52 -6.77
C GLN A 90 -11.83 -16.91 -8.19
N GLN A 91 -10.78 -17.09 -8.98
CA GLN A 91 -10.78 -16.67 -10.37
C GLN A 91 -11.61 -17.64 -11.21
N VAL A 92 -12.72 -17.14 -11.77
CA VAL A 92 -13.67 -17.94 -12.58
C VAL A 92 -14.05 -17.17 -13.86
N LYS A 93 -14.60 -17.89 -14.85
CA LYS A 93 -14.91 -17.30 -16.17
C LYS A 93 -16.35 -16.82 -16.34
N ARG A 94 -17.26 -17.22 -15.46
CA ARG A 94 -18.71 -16.93 -15.58
C ARG A 94 -19.33 -16.76 -14.19
N ASN A 95 -20.45 -16.02 -14.14
CA ASN A 95 -21.23 -15.79 -12.93
C ASN A 95 -20.35 -15.24 -11.79
N VAL A 96 -19.71 -14.12 -12.07
CA VAL A 96 -18.71 -13.52 -11.18
C VAL A 96 -19.29 -12.37 -10.39
N ASP A 97 -18.79 -12.19 -9.17
CA ASP A 97 -19.14 -11.05 -8.32
C ASP A 97 -18.37 -9.79 -8.76
N LEU A 98 -17.07 -9.95 -9.05
CA LEU A 98 -16.19 -8.88 -9.51
C LEU A 98 -15.67 -9.15 -10.91
N GLN A 99 -15.60 -8.12 -11.73
CA GLN A 99 -15.05 -8.19 -13.09
C GLN A 99 -14.05 -7.06 -13.32
N ILE A 100 -12.88 -7.41 -13.84
CA ILE A 100 -11.87 -6.46 -14.31
C ILE A 100 -11.61 -6.72 -15.78
N GLU A 101 -11.75 -5.68 -16.58
CA GLU A 101 -11.45 -5.69 -18.00
C GLU A 101 -10.83 -4.38 -18.43
N GLY A 102 -10.19 -4.36 -19.59
CA GLY A 102 -9.58 -3.14 -20.10
C GLY A 102 -8.62 -3.39 -21.22
N GLU A 103 -7.77 -2.41 -21.49
CA GLU A 103 -6.80 -2.44 -22.58
C GLU A 103 -5.56 -1.63 -22.24
N ILE A 104 -4.42 -2.00 -22.82
CA ILE A 104 -3.19 -1.23 -22.76
C ILE A 104 -3.24 -0.19 -23.88
N THR A 105 -3.49 1.07 -23.50
CA THR A 105 -3.76 2.15 -24.46
C THR A 105 -2.52 2.86 -24.92
N GLN A 106 -1.45 2.87 -24.11
CA GLN A 106 -0.22 3.56 -24.46
C GLN A 106 1.01 2.78 -23.97
N TYR A 107 2.00 2.73 -24.84
CA TYR A 107 3.39 2.41 -24.52
C TYR A 107 4.27 3.39 -25.27
N SER A 108 4.98 4.23 -24.56
CA SER A 108 5.74 5.32 -25.18
C SER A 108 7.04 5.61 -24.45
N GLN A 109 7.94 6.25 -25.18
CA GLN A 109 9.26 6.69 -24.71
C GLN A 109 9.37 8.19 -24.94
N ARG A 110 9.88 8.89 -23.92
CA ARG A 110 10.20 10.32 -24.04
C ARG A 110 11.54 10.65 -23.38
N ASN A 111 12.27 11.59 -23.94
CA ASN A 111 13.48 12.10 -23.32
C ASN A 111 13.11 13.06 -22.19
N LYS A 112 13.72 12.89 -21.02
CA LYS A 112 13.68 13.89 -19.94
C LYS A 112 14.76 14.95 -20.20
N SER A 113 14.41 16.21 -19.96
CA SER A 113 15.36 17.32 -20.07
C SER A 113 16.53 17.09 -19.11
N VAL A 114 17.75 17.42 -19.58
CA VAL A 114 18.96 17.45 -18.74
C VAL A 114 18.77 18.56 -17.70
N SER A 115 19.01 18.29 -16.43
CA SER A 115 19.07 19.35 -15.42
C SER A 115 20.29 20.23 -15.67
N SER A 116 20.19 21.51 -15.36
CA SER A 116 21.28 22.48 -15.46
C SER A 116 22.55 22.12 -14.65
N GLU A 117 22.48 21.09 -13.84
CA GLU A 117 23.55 20.60 -12.95
C GLU A 117 24.35 19.41 -13.53
N GLY A 118 24.17 19.08 -14.81
CA GLY A 118 25.01 18.09 -15.52
C GLY A 118 24.71 16.62 -15.21
N TYR A 119 23.53 16.29 -14.67
CA TYR A 119 23.11 14.89 -14.52
C TYR A 119 22.89 14.25 -15.89
N ALA A 120 23.19 12.96 -16.00
CA ALA A 120 23.06 12.20 -17.23
C ALA A 120 21.63 12.35 -17.80
N ALA A 121 21.56 12.58 -19.12
CA ALA A 121 20.29 12.61 -19.82
C ALA A 121 19.54 11.30 -19.59
N GLN A 122 18.26 11.38 -19.26
CA GLN A 122 17.40 10.23 -18.99
C GLN A 122 16.32 10.10 -20.06
N THR A 123 15.98 8.89 -20.35
CA THR A 123 14.80 8.53 -21.13
C THR A 123 13.79 7.88 -20.22
N GLU A 124 12.52 8.27 -20.33
CA GLU A 124 11.40 7.73 -19.57
C GLU A 124 10.54 6.86 -20.49
N LEU A 125 10.25 5.64 -20.02
CA LEU A 125 9.19 4.79 -20.55
C LEU A 125 7.90 5.04 -19.78
N SER A 126 6.76 4.93 -20.48
CA SER A 126 5.43 5.05 -19.89
C SER A 126 4.52 3.97 -20.46
N ILE A 127 3.78 3.28 -19.56
CA ILE A 127 2.69 2.37 -19.92
C ILE A 127 1.42 2.95 -19.31
N THR A 128 0.36 3.06 -20.13
CA THR A 128 -0.98 3.45 -19.66
C THR A 128 -1.97 2.36 -19.99
N VAL A 129 -2.80 2.01 -19.03
CA VAL A 129 -3.90 1.06 -19.16
C VAL A 129 -5.22 1.74 -18.84
N ASN A 130 -6.26 1.45 -19.63
CA ASN A 130 -7.64 1.82 -19.29
C ASN A 130 -8.29 0.60 -18.65
N VAL A 131 -8.86 0.76 -17.45
CA VAL A 131 -9.43 -0.31 -16.64
C VAL A 131 -10.89 0.00 -16.36
N ARG A 132 -11.76 -0.96 -16.64
CA ARG A 132 -13.16 -1.00 -16.18
C ARG A 132 -13.29 -2.05 -15.09
N PHE A 133 -13.71 -1.63 -13.93
CA PHE A 133 -14.07 -2.47 -12.80
C PHE A 133 -15.58 -2.49 -12.63
N THR A 134 -16.16 -3.68 -12.45
CA THR A 134 -17.56 -3.87 -12.18
C THR A 134 -17.74 -4.75 -10.96
N ASN A 135 -18.43 -4.23 -9.95
CA ASN A 135 -18.82 -4.96 -8.75
C ASN A 135 -20.33 -5.24 -8.81
N ARG A 136 -20.74 -6.49 -9.10
CA ARG A 136 -22.14 -6.89 -9.18
C ARG A 136 -22.85 -6.99 -7.84
N VAL A 137 -22.08 -6.98 -6.75
CA VAL A 137 -22.63 -7.00 -5.38
C VAL A 137 -22.92 -5.56 -4.92
N ASN A 138 -22.11 -4.59 -5.37
CA ASN A 138 -22.27 -3.17 -5.06
C ASN A 138 -21.85 -2.31 -6.25
N HIS A 139 -22.78 -1.90 -7.07
CA HIS A 139 -22.53 -1.09 -8.27
C HIS A 139 -22.04 0.32 -8.00
N ASP A 140 -22.13 0.82 -6.75
CA ASP A 140 -21.59 2.13 -6.38
C ASP A 140 -20.05 2.15 -6.42
N GLU A 141 -19.40 0.97 -6.48
CA GLU A 141 -17.97 0.80 -6.60
C GLU A 141 -17.50 0.66 -8.05
N ASP A 142 -18.39 0.62 -9.02
CA ASP A 142 -18.04 0.51 -10.44
C ASP A 142 -17.26 1.75 -10.89
N PHE A 143 -16.21 1.53 -11.68
CA PHE A 143 -15.49 2.65 -12.30
C PHE A 143 -14.86 2.28 -13.64
N GLU A 144 -14.56 3.32 -14.43
CA GLU A 144 -13.64 3.24 -15.56
C GLU A 144 -12.58 4.33 -15.41
N ARG A 145 -11.30 3.91 -15.37
CA ARG A 145 -10.19 4.82 -15.06
C ARG A 145 -8.89 4.37 -15.72
N GLN A 146 -8.04 5.35 -16.02
CA GLN A 146 -6.70 5.11 -16.50
C GLN A 146 -5.69 5.01 -15.35
N PHE A 147 -4.75 4.08 -15.49
CA PHE A 147 -3.58 3.93 -14.63
C PHE A 147 -2.33 4.06 -15.48
N THR A 148 -1.29 4.67 -14.93
CA THR A 148 -0.03 4.90 -15.65
C THR A 148 1.14 4.57 -14.74
N ALA A 149 2.09 3.80 -15.26
CA ALA A 149 3.38 3.59 -14.63
C ALA A 149 4.49 4.12 -15.54
N THR A 150 5.56 4.60 -14.92
CA THR A 150 6.73 5.12 -15.62
C THR A 150 8.01 4.56 -15.03
N ALA A 151 9.01 4.34 -15.88
CA ALA A 151 10.35 3.97 -15.47
C ALA A 151 11.38 4.77 -16.29
N SER A 152 12.49 5.15 -15.68
CA SER A 152 13.53 5.93 -16.36
C SER A 152 14.83 5.15 -16.46
N TYR A 153 15.59 5.39 -17.52
CA TYR A 153 16.91 4.82 -17.73
C TYR A 153 17.84 5.86 -18.37
N GLU A 154 19.13 5.66 -18.23
CA GLU A 154 20.12 6.54 -18.83
C GLU A 154 20.06 6.50 -20.37
N THR A 155 20.04 7.64 -21.04
CA THR A 155 19.96 7.75 -22.51
C THR A 155 21.14 7.07 -23.20
N THR A 156 22.27 6.86 -22.50
CA THR A 156 23.43 6.12 -22.99
C THR A 156 23.20 4.61 -23.17
N ARG A 157 22.19 4.05 -22.49
CA ARG A 157 21.81 2.64 -22.63
C ARG A 157 20.82 2.46 -23.78
N SER A 158 20.88 1.32 -24.47
CA SER A 158 19.87 0.99 -25.47
C SER A 158 18.58 0.52 -24.80
N LEU A 159 17.42 0.91 -25.35
CA LEU A 159 16.11 0.42 -24.87
C LEU A 159 16.08 -1.12 -24.79
N VAL A 160 16.57 -1.80 -25.82
CA VAL A 160 16.56 -3.26 -25.88
C VAL A 160 17.25 -3.91 -24.68
N SER A 161 18.30 -3.28 -24.14
CA SER A 161 19.07 -3.83 -23.01
C SER A 161 18.37 -3.71 -21.66
N VAL A 162 17.37 -2.82 -21.54
CA VAL A 162 16.68 -2.51 -20.27
C VAL A 162 15.17 -2.77 -20.32
N GLN A 163 14.62 -2.96 -21.52
CA GLN A 163 13.18 -2.97 -21.76
C GLN A 163 12.45 -4.02 -20.93
N GLN A 164 12.97 -5.24 -20.86
CA GLN A 164 12.31 -6.33 -20.14
C GLN A 164 12.24 -6.05 -18.65
N GLU A 165 13.33 -5.57 -18.05
CA GLU A 165 13.40 -5.24 -16.63
C GLU A 165 12.46 -4.08 -16.29
N LEU A 166 12.52 -2.99 -17.07
CA LEU A 166 11.70 -1.82 -16.82
C LEU A 166 10.20 -2.10 -17.04
N VAL A 167 9.85 -2.87 -18.07
CA VAL A 167 8.46 -3.25 -18.29
C VAL A 167 7.98 -4.16 -17.16
N GLN A 168 8.80 -5.11 -16.68
CA GLN A 168 8.42 -5.93 -15.51
C GLN A 168 8.12 -5.07 -14.29
N GLN A 169 8.97 -4.10 -14.00
CA GLN A 169 8.73 -3.16 -12.89
C GLN A 169 7.42 -2.38 -13.08
N MET A 170 7.20 -1.82 -14.28
CA MET A 170 6.00 -1.02 -14.57
C MET A 170 4.71 -1.83 -14.55
N VAL A 171 4.71 -3.09 -15.03
CA VAL A 171 3.50 -3.93 -14.99
C VAL A 171 3.17 -4.38 -13.57
N ASN A 172 4.16 -4.60 -12.71
CA ASN A 172 3.93 -4.89 -11.31
C ASN A 172 3.32 -3.67 -10.58
N ASP A 173 3.86 -2.47 -10.81
CA ASP A 173 3.32 -1.21 -10.28
C ASP A 173 1.87 -0.98 -10.74
N LEU A 174 1.57 -1.20 -12.02
CA LEU A 174 0.20 -1.11 -12.54
C LEU A 174 -0.74 -2.13 -11.89
N ALA A 175 -0.29 -3.38 -11.70
CA ALA A 175 -1.09 -4.42 -11.04
C ALA A 175 -1.43 -4.02 -9.60
N GLU A 176 -0.46 -3.50 -8.84
CA GLU A 176 -0.65 -3.00 -7.49
C GLU A 176 -1.61 -1.79 -7.45
N GLN A 177 -1.45 -0.81 -8.35
CA GLN A 177 -2.33 0.35 -8.44
C GLN A 177 -3.79 -0.08 -8.71
N ILE A 178 -4.01 -1.02 -9.63
CA ILE A 178 -5.34 -1.54 -9.97
C ILE A 178 -5.92 -2.32 -8.79
N PHE A 179 -5.13 -3.17 -8.15
CA PHE A 179 -5.52 -3.91 -6.96
C PHE A 179 -5.98 -2.96 -5.84
N ASN A 180 -5.17 -1.94 -5.54
CA ASN A 180 -5.48 -0.95 -4.51
C ASN A 180 -6.75 -0.15 -4.85
N ALA A 181 -6.99 0.15 -6.12
CA ALA A 181 -8.17 0.89 -6.54
C ALA A 181 -9.46 0.07 -6.54
N THR A 182 -9.37 -1.27 -6.62
CA THR A 182 -10.53 -2.17 -6.73
C THR A 182 -10.93 -2.80 -5.40
N VAL A 183 -9.99 -3.43 -4.71
CA VAL A 183 -10.29 -4.29 -3.56
C VAL A 183 -9.60 -3.90 -2.25
N ALA A 184 -8.64 -3.01 -2.30
CA ALA A 184 -7.96 -2.45 -1.13
C ALA A 184 -8.39 -1.00 -0.83
N ASN A 185 -9.49 -0.54 -1.42
CA ASN A 185 -9.95 0.83 -1.25
C ASN A 185 -10.46 1.03 0.18
N TRP A 186 -9.85 1.97 0.88
CA TRP A 186 -10.07 2.34 2.28
C TRP A 186 -11.06 3.50 2.40
#